data_a9dcca97fb0e7b88af3b52172941dad9
#
_entry.id   a9dcca97fb0e7b88af3b52172941dad9
#
_cell.length_a   1.000
_cell.length_b   1.000
_cell.length_c   1.000
_cell.angle_alpha   90.00
_cell.angle_beta   90.00
_cell.angle_gamma   90.00
#
_symmetry.space_group_name_H-M   'P 1'
#
loop_
_entity.id
_entity.type
_entity.pdbx_description
1 polymer ?
#
loop_
_entity_poly.entity_id
_entity_poly.type
_entity_poly.pdbx_seq_one_letter_code
_entity_poly.pdbx_strand_id
1 'polypeptide(L)'
;MGVDAARSRVGELALRNGLAPRQRAQLERVLALLEADPHAPTTVRGAAEAVDVHIADSLAALEIDAVRAAAAVADLGTGAGFPGVALAVALPRASVNLIESQRRRCEFLHTLCREAGVENARVVCARAEEWAEGTSANDLVTARALAPQPVVLEYAAPLLRAGGVVVDWRGRRRLQEERQAQAAAKELGLERVEVRAVAPFSASQGRHLHLYMKVRPTPGRFPRRPGIARKRPLVQP
;
A
#
# COMPACT_ATOMS: atom_id res chain seq x y z
N MET A 1 -17.49 19.56 -7.55
CA MET A 1 -18.13 18.88 -6.41
C MET A 1 -17.48 19.44 -5.15
N GLY A 2 -18.27 20.03 -4.23
CA GLY A 2 -17.73 20.74 -3.06
C GLY A 2 -17.23 19.81 -1.96
N VAL A 3 -16.62 20.39 -0.92
CA VAL A 3 -16.10 19.73 0.28
C VAL A 3 -17.18 18.84 0.96
N ASP A 4 -18.43 19.26 0.93
CA ASP A 4 -19.57 18.50 1.51
C ASP A 4 -19.81 17.17 0.79
N ALA A 5 -19.70 17.13 -0.55
CA ALA A 5 -19.84 15.89 -1.31
C ALA A 5 -18.68 14.91 -1.03
N ALA A 6 -17.45 15.41 -0.84
CA ALA A 6 -16.32 14.59 -0.44
C ALA A 6 -16.53 13.99 0.96
N ARG A 7 -16.99 14.78 1.93
CA ARG A 7 -17.32 14.30 3.28
C ARG A 7 -18.45 13.27 3.28
N SER A 8 -19.52 13.50 2.50
CA SER A 8 -20.60 12.52 2.33
C SER A 8 -20.03 11.20 1.81
N ARG A 9 -19.18 11.25 0.78
CA ARG A 9 -18.56 10.08 0.18
C ARG A 9 -17.65 9.33 1.15
N VAL A 10 -16.85 10.02 1.98
CA VAL A 10 -16.07 9.38 3.06
C VAL A 10 -17.01 8.69 4.07
N GLY A 11 -18.14 9.31 4.39
CA GLY A 11 -19.16 8.71 5.26
C GLY A 11 -19.72 7.39 4.71
N GLU A 12 -20.06 7.35 3.42
CA GLU A 12 -20.50 6.13 2.73
C GLU A 12 -19.46 5.02 2.79
N LEU A 13 -18.18 5.37 2.48
CA LEU A 13 -17.08 4.43 2.53
C LEU A 13 -16.82 3.90 3.94
N ALA A 14 -16.91 4.77 4.94
CA ALA A 14 -16.75 4.39 6.34
C ALA A 14 -17.85 3.40 6.76
N LEU A 15 -19.10 3.68 6.43
CA LEU A 15 -20.24 2.80 6.71
C LEU A 15 -20.08 1.44 6.02
N ARG A 16 -19.79 1.45 4.71
CA ARG A 16 -19.58 0.23 3.90
C ARG A 16 -18.49 -0.68 4.48
N ASN A 17 -17.43 -0.10 5.02
CA ASN A 17 -16.28 -0.84 5.57
C ASN A 17 -16.36 -1.09 7.08
N GLY A 18 -17.47 -0.69 7.75
CA GLY A 18 -17.67 -0.85 9.18
C GLY A 18 -16.71 0.00 10.04
N LEU A 19 -16.29 1.16 9.53
CA LEU A 19 -15.39 2.06 10.26
C LEU A 19 -16.16 2.87 11.32
N ALA A 20 -15.56 3.02 12.50
CA ALA A 20 -16.11 3.82 13.58
C ALA A 20 -16.10 5.33 13.26
N PRO A 21 -16.91 6.15 13.94
CA PRO A 21 -16.93 7.61 13.73
C PRO A 21 -15.56 8.28 13.85
N ARG A 22 -14.68 7.82 14.78
CA ARG A 22 -13.31 8.32 14.92
C ARG A 22 -12.48 8.04 13.65
N GLN A 23 -12.58 6.86 13.09
CA GLN A 23 -11.84 6.47 11.87
C GLN A 23 -12.32 7.29 10.65
N ARG A 24 -13.63 7.52 10.54
CA ARG A 24 -14.17 8.43 9.54
C ARG A 24 -13.59 9.83 9.67
N ALA A 25 -13.59 10.41 10.87
CA ALA A 25 -13.03 11.74 11.13
C ALA A 25 -11.53 11.81 10.80
N GLN A 26 -10.77 10.75 11.07
CA GLN A 26 -9.36 10.65 10.68
C GLN A 26 -9.19 10.69 9.16
N LEU A 27 -9.99 9.94 8.38
CA LEU A 27 -9.94 9.97 6.90
C LEU A 27 -10.30 11.35 6.35
N GLU A 28 -11.34 12.00 6.90
CA GLU A 28 -11.72 13.38 6.53
C GLU A 28 -10.56 14.36 6.82
N ARG A 29 -9.88 14.20 7.95
CA ARG A 29 -8.72 15.04 8.32
C ARG A 29 -7.52 14.79 7.40
N VAL A 30 -7.23 13.54 7.04
CA VAL A 30 -6.18 13.18 6.07
C VAL A 30 -6.42 13.89 4.74
N LEU A 31 -7.65 13.86 4.22
CA LEU A 31 -7.99 14.54 2.96
C LEU A 31 -7.85 16.06 3.05
N ALA A 32 -8.30 16.67 4.15
CA ALA A 32 -8.15 18.10 4.36
C ALA A 32 -6.69 18.55 4.42
N LEU A 33 -5.82 17.75 5.04
CA LEU A 33 -4.38 18.02 5.09
C LEU A 33 -3.69 17.87 3.73
N LEU A 34 -4.11 16.88 2.92
CA LEU A 34 -3.64 16.73 1.54
C LEU A 34 -4.03 17.91 0.66
N GLU A 35 -5.26 18.39 0.81
CA GLU A 35 -5.78 19.53 0.03
C GLU A 35 -5.11 20.85 0.44
N ALA A 36 -4.84 21.02 1.73
CA ALA A 36 -4.22 22.24 2.27
C ALA A 36 -2.74 22.39 1.93
N ASP A 37 -2.02 21.29 1.65
CA ASP A 37 -0.59 21.34 1.31
C ASP A 37 -0.39 21.36 -0.23
N PRO A 38 0.01 22.50 -0.81
CA PRO A 38 0.27 22.58 -2.25
C PRO A 38 1.45 21.69 -2.69
N HIS A 39 2.23 21.21 -1.74
CA HIS A 39 3.38 20.36 -1.96
C HIS A 39 3.13 18.90 -1.59
N ALA A 40 1.89 18.53 -1.25
CA ALA A 40 1.53 17.14 -1.01
C ALA A 40 1.99 16.26 -2.19
N PRO A 41 2.63 15.11 -1.92
CA PRO A 41 3.22 14.27 -2.96
C PRO A 41 2.17 13.45 -3.72
N THR A 42 1.15 14.14 -4.24
CA THR A 42 0.06 13.59 -5.06
C THR A 42 -0.18 14.44 -6.29
N THR A 43 -0.58 13.79 -7.38
CA THR A 43 -1.04 14.46 -8.61
C THR A 43 -2.55 14.73 -8.60
N VAL A 44 -3.27 14.15 -7.67
CA VAL A 44 -4.73 14.32 -7.50
C VAL A 44 -5.00 15.70 -6.89
N ARG A 45 -5.89 16.48 -7.50
CA ARG A 45 -6.11 17.89 -7.13
C ARG A 45 -7.52 18.22 -6.67
N GLY A 46 -8.48 17.34 -6.87
CA GLY A 46 -9.87 17.57 -6.46
C GLY A 46 -10.24 16.76 -5.22
N ALA A 47 -10.94 17.35 -4.25
CA ALA A 47 -11.36 16.66 -3.04
C ALA A 47 -12.13 15.35 -3.33
N ALA A 48 -13.05 15.37 -4.29
CA ALA A 48 -13.82 14.18 -4.67
C ALA A 48 -12.95 13.11 -5.33
N GLU A 49 -12.04 13.50 -6.22
CA GLU A 49 -11.08 12.59 -6.85
C GLU A 49 -10.15 11.98 -5.79
N ALA A 50 -9.73 12.78 -4.81
CA ALA A 50 -8.88 12.31 -3.71
C ALA A 50 -9.59 11.26 -2.84
N VAL A 51 -10.90 11.41 -2.57
CA VAL A 51 -11.68 10.36 -1.89
C VAL A 51 -11.64 9.05 -2.67
N ASP A 52 -11.88 9.10 -3.97
CA ASP A 52 -11.96 7.90 -4.80
C ASP A 52 -10.58 7.27 -5.00
N VAL A 53 -9.59 8.04 -5.46
CA VAL A 53 -8.26 7.53 -5.81
C VAL A 53 -7.41 7.18 -4.59
N HIS A 54 -7.59 7.88 -3.47
CA HIS A 54 -6.80 7.62 -2.27
C HIS A 54 -7.53 6.73 -1.26
N ILE A 55 -8.75 7.10 -0.87
CA ILE A 55 -9.45 6.40 0.21
C ILE A 55 -10.15 5.14 -0.31
N ALA A 56 -11.07 5.28 -1.29
CA ALA A 56 -11.85 4.14 -1.78
C ALA A 56 -10.96 3.04 -2.38
N ASP A 57 -9.96 3.43 -3.19
CA ASP A 57 -9.00 2.51 -3.78
C ASP A 57 -8.17 1.75 -2.73
N SER A 58 -7.76 2.43 -1.65
CA SER A 58 -7.02 1.80 -0.56
C SER A 58 -7.89 0.85 0.26
N LEU A 59 -9.11 1.27 0.59
CA LEU A 59 -10.05 0.47 1.38
C LEU A 59 -10.58 -0.77 0.64
N ALA A 60 -10.47 -0.82 -0.70
CA ALA A 60 -10.83 -2.01 -1.47
C ALA A 60 -10.08 -3.28 -1.01
N ALA A 61 -8.87 -3.13 -0.47
CA ALA A 61 -8.13 -4.28 0.07
C ALA A 61 -8.76 -4.89 1.32
N LEU A 62 -9.65 -4.18 2.00
CA LEU A 62 -10.38 -4.74 3.15
C LEU A 62 -11.37 -5.86 2.75
N GLU A 63 -11.60 -6.10 1.47
CA GLU A 63 -12.33 -7.28 0.98
C GLU A 63 -11.51 -8.58 1.10
N ILE A 64 -10.21 -8.47 1.46
CA ILE A 64 -9.27 -9.59 1.62
C ILE A 64 -9.12 -9.88 3.11
N ASP A 65 -9.44 -11.10 3.52
CA ASP A 65 -9.39 -11.51 4.93
C ASP A 65 -7.99 -11.37 5.51
N ALA A 66 -6.94 -11.71 4.75
CA ALA A 66 -5.55 -11.55 5.18
C ALA A 66 -5.19 -10.08 5.48
N VAL A 67 -5.80 -9.12 4.79
CA VAL A 67 -5.62 -7.69 5.08
C VAL A 67 -6.32 -7.31 6.38
N ARG A 68 -7.56 -7.76 6.59
CA ARG A 68 -8.31 -7.48 7.83
C ARG A 68 -7.66 -8.10 9.07
N ALA A 69 -7.01 -9.25 8.91
CA ALA A 69 -6.36 -9.98 9.99
C ALA A 69 -4.92 -9.51 10.28
N ALA A 70 -4.35 -8.64 9.45
CA ALA A 70 -2.96 -8.22 9.59
C ALA A 70 -2.74 -7.40 10.88
N ALA A 71 -1.73 -7.77 11.65
CA ALA A 71 -1.29 -7.05 12.85
C ALA A 71 -0.03 -6.20 12.59
N ALA A 72 0.81 -6.60 11.62
CA ALA A 72 2.02 -5.89 11.21
C ALA A 72 2.00 -5.67 9.70
N VAL A 73 1.98 -4.41 9.28
CA VAL A 73 1.85 -3.99 7.88
C VAL A 73 3.04 -3.13 7.48
N ALA A 74 3.57 -3.34 6.26
CA ALA A 74 4.54 -2.45 5.64
C ALA A 74 3.99 -1.96 4.29
N ASP A 75 3.88 -0.64 4.12
CA ASP A 75 3.48 -0.01 2.86
C ASP A 75 4.69 0.54 2.12
N LEU A 76 5.04 -0.08 0.99
CA LEU A 76 6.26 0.20 0.24
C LEU A 76 6.10 1.36 -0.73
N GLY A 77 6.97 2.37 -0.59
CA GLY A 77 6.91 3.55 -1.44
C GLY A 77 5.60 4.30 -1.26
N THR A 78 5.20 4.47 -0.03
CA THR A 78 3.87 4.99 0.38
C THR A 78 3.51 6.35 -0.22
N GLY A 79 4.49 7.16 -0.64
CA GLY A 79 4.30 8.44 -1.31
C GLY A 79 3.50 9.44 -0.47
N ALA A 80 2.26 9.72 -0.88
CA ALA A 80 1.34 10.56 -0.13
C ALA A 80 0.67 9.84 1.06
N GLY A 81 1.11 8.61 1.37
CA GLY A 81 0.58 7.81 2.47
C GLY A 81 -0.43 6.73 2.07
N PHE A 82 -0.56 6.40 0.79
CA PHE A 82 -1.58 5.46 0.34
C PHE A 82 -1.00 4.25 -0.40
N PRO A 83 -1.48 3.03 -0.03
CA PRO A 83 -2.64 2.73 0.82
C PRO A 83 -2.39 2.78 2.34
N GLY A 84 -1.14 2.92 2.80
CA GLY A 84 -0.72 2.70 4.18
C GLY A 84 -1.50 3.49 5.24
N VAL A 85 -1.67 4.80 5.08
CA VAL A 85 -2.41 5.65 6.05
C VAL A 85 -3.89 5.25 6.11
N ALA A 86 -4.52 5.00 4.96
CA ALA A 86 -5.93 4.57 4.94
C ALA A 86 -6.11 3.20 5.61
N LEU A 87 -5.16 2.28 5.43
CA LEU A 87 -5.14 0.98 6.12
C LEU A 87 -4.85 1.14 7.62
N ALA A 88 -3.95 2.05 8.02
CA ALA A 88 -3.70 2.34 9.43
C ALA A 88 -4.97 2.83 10.13
N VAL A 89 -5.71 3.74 9.49
CA VAL A 89 -7.00 4.19 10.01
C VAL A 89 -8.00 3.03 10.08
N ALA A 90 -8.09 2.21 9.03
CA ALA A 90 -9.07 1.11 8.98
C ALA A 90 -8.74 -0.05 9.94
N LEU A 91 -7.47 -0.26 10.26
CA LEU A 91 -6.95 -1.35 11.10
C LEU A 91 -6.29 -0.78 12.37
N PRO A 92 -7.05 -0.23 13.32
CA PRO A 92 -6.51 0.54 14.46
C PRO A 92 -5.68 -0.31 15.43
N ARG A 93 -5.75 -1.64 15.35
CA ARG A 93 -4.93 -2.57 16.15
C ARG A 93 -3.66 -3.03 15.42
N ALA A 94 -3.53 -2.76 14.13
CA ALA A 94 -2.33 -3.10 13.37
C ALA A 94 -1.25 -2.02 13.57
N SER A 95 0.02 -2.43 13.59
CA SER A 95 1.16 -1.52 13.42
C SER A 95 1.45 -1.37 11.94
N VAL A 96 1.45 -0.14 11.42
CA VAL A 96 1.64 0.14 9.99
C VAL A 96 2.91 0.94 9.79
N ASN A 97 3.89 0.36 9.10
CA ASN A 97 5.12 1.03 8.70
C ASN A 97 4.97 1.62 7.30
N LEU A 98 5.13 2.94 7.20
CA LEU A 98 5.08 3.70 5.95
C LEU A 98 6.51 3.87 5.42
N ILE A 99 6.92 3.07 4.44
CA ILE A 99 8.29 3.06 3.90
C ILE A 99 8.38 4.05 2.74
N GLU A 100 9.18 5.09 2.91
CA GLU A 100 9.44 6.10 1.88
C GLU A 100 10.91 6.52 1.90
N SER A 101 11.52 6.63 0.73
CA SER A 101 12.95 6.94 0.62
C SER A 101 13.26 8.42 0.49
N GLN A 102 12.27 9.25 0.14
CA GLN A 102 12.46 10.68 -0.05
C GLN A 102 12.18 11.44 1.25
N ARG A 103 13.21 12.07 1.84
CA ARG A 103 13.14 12.79 3.10
C ARG A 103 11.97 13.78 3.18
N ARG A 104 11.77 14.60 2.14
CA ARG A 104 10.66 15.56 2.09
C ARG A 104 9.28 14.89 2.22
N ARG A 105 9.11 13.71 1.61
CA ARG A 105 7.87 12.93 1.74
C ARG A 105 7.73 12.32 3.13
N CYS A 106 8.83 11.88 3.72
CA CYS A 106 8.82 11.40 5.10
C CYS A 106 8.37 12.50 6.07
N GLU A 107 8.87 13.72 5.91
CA GLU A 107 8.50 14.90 6.72
C GLU A 107 7.00 15.23 6.57
N PHE A 108 6.49 15.19 5.32
CA PHE A 108 5.07 15.31 5.05
C PHE A 108 4.24 14.23 5.76
N LEU A 109 4.65 12.96 5.66
CA LEU A 109 3.96 11.82 6.27
C LEU A 109 3.95 11.91 7.80
N HIS A 110 5.04 12.34 8.43
CA HIS A 110 5.08 12.59 9.87
C HIS A 110 4.05 13.65 10.30
N THR A 111 3.97 14.74 9.55
CA THR A 111 2.98 15.78 9.81
C THR A 111 1.57 15.27 9.59
N LEU A 112 1.32 14.58 8.48
CA LEU A 112 0.02 14.01 8.13
C LEU A 112 -0.49 13.06 9.22
N CYS A 113 0.31 12.09 9.65
CA CYS A 113 -0.08 11.11 10.67
C CYS A 113 -0.36 11.78 12.01
N ARG A 114 0.50 12.71 12.44
CA ARG A 114 0.34 13.46 13.70
C ARG A 114 -0.95 14.29 13.70
N GLU A 115 -1.16 15.11 12.67
CA GLU A 115 -2.29 16.01 12.59
C GLU A 115 -3.63 15.30 12.35
N ALA A 116 -3.61 14.13 11.68
CA ALA A 116 -4.78 13.30 11.49
C ALA A 116 -5.05 12.34 12.68
N GLY A 117 -4.16 12.29 13.67
CA GLY A 117 -4.28 11.42 14.83
C GLY A 117 -4.15 9.93 14.50
N VAL A 118 -3.32 9.57 13.49
CA VAL A 118 -3.07 8.17 13.09
C VAL A 118 -1.85 7.65 13.85
N GLU A 119 -2.09 7.23 15.09
CA GLU A 119 -1.03 6.92 16.05
C GLU A 119 -0.35 5.57 15.80
N ASN A 120 -1.00 4.66 15.10
CA ASN A 120 -0.50 3.32 14.76
C ASN A 120 0.27 3.26 13.44
N ALA A 121 0.54 4.40 12.81
CA ALA A 121 1.39 4.52 11.62
C ALA A 121 2.76 5.09 12.00
N ARG A 122 3.83 4.37 11.61
CA ARG A 122 5.23 4.79 11.77
C ARG A 122 5.85 5.08 10.40
N VAL A 123 6.43 6.24 10.21
CA VAL A 123 7.19 6.57 8.99
C VAL A 123 8.60 6.00 9.10
N VAL A 124 9.01 5.24 8.10
CA VAL A 124 10.36 4.70 7.93
C VAL A 124 11.01 5.37 6.74
N CYS A 125 11.92 6.31 7.01
CA CYS A 125 12.61 7.08 5.97
C CYS A 125 13.83 6.30 5.45
N ALA A 126 13.57 5.27 4.64
CA ALA A 126 14.58 4.38 4.09
C ALA A 126 14.11 3.79 2.74
N ARG A 127 15.04 3.23 1.99
CA ARG A 127 14.69 2.31 0.90
C ARG A 127 14.22 0.97 1.49
N ALA A 128 13.26 0.32 0.82
CA ALA A 128 12.76 -0.98 1.26
C ALA A 128 13.89 -2.02 1.41
N GLU A 129 14.88 -1.98 0.52
CA GLU A 129 16.04 -2.87 0.50
C GLU A 129 17.03 -2.63 1.67
N GLU A 130 16.92 -1.49 2.34
CA GLU A 130 17.82 -1.07 3.44
C GLU A 130 17.16 -1.16 4.81
N TRP A 131 15.87 -1.48 4.87
CA TRP A 131 15.13 -1.56 6.12
C TRP A 131 15.26 -2.94 6.79
N ALA A 132 16.37 -3.13 7.50
CA ALA A 132 16.69 -4.40 8.16
C ALA A 132 15.69 -4.79 9.25
N GLU A 133 15.15 -3.82 10.02
CA GLU A 133 14.17 -4.06 11.09
C GLU A 133 12.88 -4.71 10.58
N GLY A 134 12.52 -4.48 9.30
CA GLY A 134 11.33 -5.04 8.67
C GLY A 134 11.48 -6.48 8.20
N THR A 135 12.69 -7.07 8.25
CA THR A 135 12.94 -8.41 7.73
C THR A 135 12.14 -9.46 8.51
N SER A 136 11.31 -10.22 7.76
CA SER A 136 10.43 -11.28 8.30
C SER A 136 9.51 -10.80 9.43
N ALA A 137 9.18 -9.50 9.48
CA ALA A 137 8.43 -8.89 10.58
C ALA A 137 6.94 -8.62 10.24
N ASN A 138 6.56 -8.70 8.96
CA ASN A 138 5.23 -8.23 8.54
C ASN A 138 4.31 -9.37 8.09
N ASP A 139 3.04 -9.24 8.47
CA ASP A 139 1.94 -10.10 8.00
C ASP A 139 1.53 -9.73 6.59
N LEU A 140 1.56 -8.43 6.34
CA LEU A 140 1.11 -7.81 5.11
C LEU A 140 2.15 -6.82 4.59
N VAL A 141 2.47 -6.92 3.32
CA VAL A 141 3.20 -5.88 2.59
C VAL A 141 2.32 -5.35 1.48
N THR A 142 2.17 -4.05 1.42
CA THR A 142 1.39 -3.36 0.38
C THR A 142 2.28 -2.55 -0.54
N ALA A 143 1.89 -2.43 -1.81
CA ALA A 143 2.52 -1.54 -2.75
C ALA A 143 1.49 -1.02 -3.77
N ARG A 144 1.58 0.26 -4.11
CA ARG A 144 0.77 0.89 -5.15
C ARG A 144 1.62 1.82 -5.99
N ALA A 145 1.61 1.62 -7.31
CA ALA A 145 2.33 2.48 -8.27
C ALA A 145 3.83 2.64 -7.99
N LEU A 146 4.46 1.69 -7.29
CA LEU A 146 5.86 1.77 -6.87
C LEU A 146 6.83 1.43 -8.02
N ALA A 147 6.66 0.26 -8.66
CA ALA A 147 7.58 -0.28 -9.65
C ALA A 147 6.89 -1.40 -10.46
N PRO A 148 7.54 -1.95 -11.52
CA PRO A 148 7.11 -3.21 -12.13
C PRO A 148 6.96 -4.32 -11.09
N GLN A 149 6.00 -5.22 -11.28
CA GLN A 149 5.62 -6.21 -10.26
C GLN A 149 6.77 -7.11 -9.80
N PRO A 150 7.69 -7.62 -10.66
CA PRO A 150 8.85 -8.40 -10.19
C PRO A 150 9.73 -7.62 -9.20
N VAL A 151 9.85 -6.30 -9.38
CA VAL A 151 10.62 -5.42 -8.49
C VAL A 151 9.91 -5.25 -7.14
N VAL A 152 8.59 -5.05 -7.17
CA VAL A 152 7.77 -4.96 -5.94
C VAL A 152 7.91 -6.24 -5.13
N LEU A 153 7.82 -7.40 -5.78
CA LEU A 153 7.95 -8.70 -5.11
C LEU A 153 9.33 -8.90 -4.49
N GLU A 154 10.41 -8.44 -5.15
CA GLU A 154 11.76 -8.51 -4.59
C GLU A 154 11.92 -7.64 -3.34
N TYR A 155 11.28 -6.47 -3.31
CA TYR A 155 11.29 -5.62 -2.12
C TYR A 155 10.43 -6.19 -0.98
N ALA A 156 9.29 -6.77 -1.32
CA ALA A 156 8.32 -7.25 -0.35
C ALA A 156 8.70 -8.59 0.29
N ALA A 157 9.23 -9.52 -0.49
CA ALA A 157 9.45 -10.90 -0.04
C ALA A 157 10.33 -11.03 1.21
N PRO A 158 11.46 -10.31 1.36
CA PRO A 158 12.28 -10.39 2.56
C PRO A 158 11.58 -9.85 3.82
N LEU A 159 10.63 -8.92 3.66
CA LEU A 159 9.94 -8.25 4.76
C LEU A 159 8.79 -9.09 5.34
N LEU A 160 8.29 -10.07 4.58
CA LEU A 160 7.20 -10.94 5.02
C LEU A 160 7.70 -12.05 5.94
N ARG A 161 6.95 -12.33 7.00
CA ARG A 161 7.03 -13.59 7.75
C ARG A 161 6.45 -14.75 6.92
N ALA A 162 6.70 -15.98 7.35
CA ALA A 162 6.07 -17.16 6.73
C ALA A 162 4.53 -17.03 6.82
N GLY A 163 3.85 -17.32 5.71
CA GLY A 163 2.39 -17.16 5.58
C GLY A 163 1.91 -15.71 5.39
N GLY A 164 2.80 -14.71 5.46
CA GLY A 164 2.47 -13.32 5.17
C GLY A 164 2.16 -13.08 3.70
N VAL A 165 1.46 -12.00 3.39
CA VAL A 165 0.91 -11.73 2.06
C VAL A 165 1.40 -10.40 1.51
N VAL A 166 1.74 -10.37 0.22
CA VAL A 166 1.88 -9.13 -0.57
C VAL A 166 0.53 -8.81 -1.21
N VAL A 167 0.09 -7.56 -1.11
CA VAL A 167 -1.00 -7.01 -1.93
C VAL A 167 -0.42 -5.88 -2.78
N ASP A 168 -0.43 -6.07 -4.10
CA ASP A 168 0.10 -5.12 -5.07
C ASP A 168 -1.04 -4.56 -5.93
N TRP A 169 -1.31 -3.25 -5.82
CA TRP A 169 -2.32 -2.54 -6.61
C TRP A 169 -1.86 -2.36 -8.03
N ARG A 170 -2.64 -2.94 -8.97
CA ARG A 170 -2.37 -2.85 -10.40
C ARG A 170 -3.56 -2.30 -11.19
N GLY A 171 -3.25 -1.68 -12.30
CA GLY A 171 -4.24 -1.30 -13.31
C GLY A 171 -4.67 -2.48 -14.18
N ARG A 172 -4.86 -2.23 -15.48
CA ARG A 172 -5.22 -3.28 -16.44
C ARG A 172 -4.19 -4.42 -16.41
N ARG A 173 -4.71 -5.64 -16.46
CA ARG A 173 -3.88 -6.84 -16.52
C ARG A 173 -3.00 -6.86 -17.76
N ARG A 174 -1.75 -7.27 -17.57
CA ARG A 174 -0.75 -7.46 -18.62
C ARG A 174 -0.15 -8.85 -18.46
N LEU A 175 -0.61 -9.80 -19.26
CA LEU A 175 -0.25 -11.21 -19.09
C LEU A 175 1.26 -11.46 -19.09
N GLN A 176 2.03 -10.70 -19.90
CA GLN A 176 3.48 -10.83 -19.91
C GLN A 176 4.11 -10.39 -18.59
N GLU A 177 3.70 -9.24 -18.02
CA GLU A 177 4.16 -8.78 -16.70
C GLU A 177 3.79 -9.77 -15.59
N GLU A 178 2.58 -10.35 -15.67
CA GLU A 178 2.13 -11.35 -14.70
C GLU A 178 2.96 -12.65 -14.77
N ARG A 179 3.36 -13.10 -15.97
CA ARG A 179 4.26 -14.25 -16.14
C ARG A 179 5.64 -13.97 -15.53
N GLN A 180 6.21 -12.79 -15.80
CA GLN A 180 7.47 -12.37 -15.20
C GLN A 180 7.38 -12.28 -13.68
N ALA A 181 6.28 -11.73 -13.17
CA ALA A 181 6.04 -11.66 -11.73
C ALA A 181 5.92 -13.05 -11.08
N GLN A 182 5.29 -14.02 -11.75
CA GLN A 182 5.23 -15.40 -11.26
C GLN A 182 6.61 -16.06 -11.21
N ALA A 183 7.46 -15.85 -12.21
CA ALA A 183 8.82 -16.35 -12.21
C ALA A 183 9.63 -15.76 -11.04
N ALA A 184 9.56 -14.43 -10.85
CA ALA A 184 10.18 -13.74 -9.73
C ALA A 184 9.65 -14.24 -8.38
N ALA A 185 8.34 -14.40 -8.24
CA ALA A 185 7.70 -14.90 -7.03
C ALA A 185 8.26 -16.27 -6.62
N LYS A 186 8.35 -17.20 -7.58
CA LYS A 186 8.91 -18.55 -7.34
C LYS A 186 10.35 -18.49 -6.80
N GLU A 187 11.19 -17.62 -7.35
CA GLU A 187 12.57 -17.42 -6.92
C GLU A 187 12.64 -16.81 -5.51
N LEU A 188 11.72 -15.90 -5.19
CA LEU A 188 11.66 -15.18 -3.92
C LEU A 188 10.97 -15.96 -2.77
N GLY A 189 10.45 -17.15 -3.04
CA GLY A 189 9.69 -17.95 -2.05
C GLY A 189 8.25 -17.51 -1.89
N LEU A 190 7.69 -16.83 -2.88
CA LEU A 190 6.29 -16.41 -2.94
C LEU A 190 5.50 -17.29 -3.92
N GLU A 191 4.21 -17.41 -3.66
CA GLU A 191 3.23 -18.02 -4.56
C GLU A 191 2.07 -17.04 -4.81
N ARG A 192 1.65 -16.91 -6.07
CA ARG A 192 0.48 -16.10 -6.39
C ARG A 192 -0.78 -16.85 -6.01
N VAL A 193 -1.55 -16.31 -5.07
CA VAL A 193 -2.80 -16.93 -4.59
C VAL A 193 -4.03 -16.36 -5.29
N GLU A 194 -4.01 -15.09 -5.69
CA GLU A 194 -5.19 -14.46 -6.31
C GLU A 194 -4.81 -13.25 -7.18
N VAL A 195 -5.64 -12.97 -8.19
CA VAL A 195 -5.73 -11.68 -8.87
C VAL A 195 -7.19 -11.25 -8.79
N ARG A 196 -7.49 -10.36 -7.86
CA ARG A 196 -8.84 -9.88 -7.59
C ARG A 196 -9.13 -8.61 -8.38
N ALA A 197 -10.16 -8.63 -9.21
CA ALA A 197 -10.70 -7.41 -9.81
C ALA A 197 -11.44 -6.62 -8.75
N VAL A 198 -11.20 -5.32 -8.67
CA VAL A 198 -11.87 -4.42 -7.72
C VAL A 198 -12.46 -3.22 -8.45
N ALA A 199 -13.59 -2.73 -7.95
CA ALA A 199 -14.26 -1.53 -8.45
C ALA A 199 -14.58 -0.57 -7.31
N PRO A 200 -13.54 0.06 -6.70
CA PRO A 200 -13.70 0.91 -5.51
C PRO A 200 -14.58 2.15 -5.76
N PHE A 201 -14.67 2.61 -7.01
CA PHE A 201 -15.51 3.72 -7.44
C PHE A 201 -15.93 3.55 -8.92
N SER A 202 -16.95 4.25 -9.36
CA SER A 202 -17.59 4.05 -10.67
C SER A 202 -16.64 4.16 -11.88
N ALA A 203 -15.64 5.04 -11.82
CA ALA A 203 -14.65 5.23 -12.89
C ALA A 203 -13.41 4.32 -12.76
N SER A 204 -13.38 3.39 -11.80
CA SER A 204 -12.19 2.57 -11.48
C SER A 204 -12.04 1.31 -12.35
N GLN A 205 -12.36 1.39 -13.63
CA GLN A 205 -12.27 0.23 -14.52
C GLN A 205 -10.84 -0.35 -14.61
N GLY A 206 -10.76 -1.70 -14.61
CA GLY A 206 -9.52 -2.43 -14.82
C GLY A 206 -8.54 -2.37 -13.65
N ARG A 207 -8.99 -2.13 -12.43
CA ARG A 207 -8.16 -2.23 -11.22
C ARG A 207 -8.13 -3.64 -10.68
N HIS A 208 -6.94 -4.07 -10.24
CA HIS A 208 -6.72 -5.40 -9.69
C HIS A 208 -5.81 -5.33 -8.47
N LEU A 209 -6.08 -6.19 -7.50
CA LEU A 209 -5.19 -6.51 -6.39
C LEU A 209 -4.55 -7.85 -6.69
N HIS A 210 -3.22 -7.87 -6.80
CA HIS A 210 -2.46 -9.10 -6.99
C HIS A 210 -1.93 -9.56 -5.64
N LEU A 211 -2.31 -10.78 -5.25
CA LEU A 211 -1.97 -11.38 -3.96
C LEU A 211 -0.91 -12.45 -4.12
N TYR A 212 0.16 -12.34 -3.32
CA TYR A 212 1.21 -13.36 -3.23
C TYR A 212 1.45 -13.73 -1.78
N MET A 213 1.50 -15.02 -1.48
CA MET A 213 1.76 -15.56 -0.15
C MET A 213 3.21 -16.02 -0.02
N LYS A 214 3.82 -15.77 1.14
CA LYS A 214 5.14 -16.28 1.50
C LYS A 214 5.06 -17.75 1.89
N VAL A 215 5.45 -18.64 0.98
CA VAL A 215 5.38 -20.10 1.17
C VAL A 215 6.72 -20.75 1.50
N ARG A 216 7.83 -20.04 1.27
CA ARG A 216 9.19 -20.49 1.57
C ARG A 216 10.07 -19.30 2.01
N PRO A 217 11.17 -19.54 2.75
CA PRO A 217 12.15 -18.49 3.03
C PRO A 217 12.65 -17.83 1.73
N THR A 218 12.79 -16.51 1.73
CA THR A 218 13.46 -15.79 0.66
C THR A 218 14.96 -16.08 0.72
N PRO A 219 15.62 -16.45 -0.41
CA PRO A 219 17.05 -16.70 -0.40
C PRO A 219 17.85 -15.49 0.10
N GLY A 220 18.89 -15.72 0.90
CA GLY A 220 19.66 -14.69 1.59
C GLY A 220 20.41 -13.68 0.69
N ARG A 221 20.44 -13.93 -0.66
CA ARG A 221 20.91 -12.93 -1.63
C ARG A 221 19.91 -11.80 -1.88
N PHE A 222 18.68 -11.89 -1.36
CA PHE A 222 17.63 -10.86 -1.47
C PHE A 222 17.37 -10.18 -0.12
N PRO A 223 17.04 -8.88 -0.14
CA PRO A 223 16.99 -8.03 -1.32
C PRO A 223 18.40 -7.80 -1.88
N ARG A 224 18.52 -7.64 -3.20
CA ARG A 224 19.76 -7.19 -3.81
C ARG A 224 20.10 -5.76 -3.42
N ARG A 225 21.34 -5.33 -3.62
CA ARG A 225 21.78 -3.96 -3.30
C ARG A 225 20.81 -2.91 -3.85
N PRO A 226 20.61 -1.76 -3.17
CA PRO A 226 19.66 -0.73 -3.56
C PRO A 226 19.76 -0.35 -5.04
N GLY A 227 18.60 -0.30 -5.70
CA GLY A 227 18.46 0.04 -7.12
C GLY A 227 18.75 -1.09 -8.11
N ILE A 228 19.31 -2.24 -7.70
CA ILE A 228 19.59 -3.36 -8.63
C ILE A 228 18.28 -3.98 -9.12
N ALA A 229 17.28 -4.16 -8.27
CA ALA A 229 15.99 -4.71 -8.66
C ALA A 229 15.35 -3.92 -9.82
N ARG A 230 15.42 -2.59 -9.78
CA ARG A 230 14.90 -1.72 -10.85
C ARG A 230 15.72 -1.78 -12.13
N LYS A 231 17.07 -1.83 -12.02
CA LYS A 231 17.97 -1.87 -13.19
C LYS A 231 17.96 -3.23 -13.90
N ARG A 232 17.76 -4.30 -13.14
CA ARG A 232 17.80 -5.70 -13.61
C ARG A 232 16.69 -6.48 -12.89
N PRO A 233 15.40 -6.27 -13.25
CA PRO A 233 14.30 -7.03 -12.67
C PRO A 233 14.50 -8.53 -12.82
N LEU A 234 13.98 -9.30 -11.86
CA LEU A 234 13.93 -10.75 -11.97
C LEU A 234 12.94 -11.11 -13.08
N VAL A 235 13.47 -11.54 -14.20
CA VAL A 235 12.71 -12.01 -15.36
C VAL A 235 13.37 -13.29 -15.82
N GLN A 236 12.58 -14.31 -16.17
CA GLN A 236 13.14 -15.43 -16.91
C GLN A 236 13.48 -14.95 -18.33
N PRO A 237 14.66 -15.36 -18.88
CA PRO A 237 14.99 -15.10 -20.27
C PRO A 237 13.96 -15.71 -21.23
#